data_bd9bf59e0ba3fd6e2858e065b2b00bb8
#
_entry.id   bd9bf59e0ba3fd6e2858e065b2b00bb8
#
_cell.length_a   1.000
_cell.length_b   1.000
_cell.length_c   1.000
_cell.angle_alpha   90.00
_cell.angle_beta   90.00
_cell.angle_gamma   90.00
#
_symmetry.space_group_name_H-M   'P 1'
#
loop_
_entity.id
_entity.type
_entity.pdbx_description
1 polymer ?
#
loop_
_entity_poly.entity_id
_entity_poly.type
_entity_poly.pdbx_seq_one_letter_code
_entity_poly.pdbx_strand_id
1 'polypeptide(L)'
;HEWARLRLDETGRITGEPVALSRLVSLGRLVIKWYAVASGLFVVAVGAVGYVFFSQIHDPDIAWASPWLALVVLTGLNLLMLPLLATLEGCNQVANVNLFRLIQGVFSTLAMWLVLLLGGGLWIAPAAVGIGLRSNLALLSLRYPRFFQPFLLPPSGAGMSWRAEIWPMQWRLAVSGVVGYFAFSLFNPVMFHYHGAAVAGQMGMTLA
;
A
#
# COMPACT_ATOMS: atom_id res chain seq x y z
N HIS A 1 -14.61 -12.32 -12.06
CA HIS A 1 -15.71 -12.63 -13.00
C HIS A 1 -15.87 -11.55 -14.08
N GLU A 2 -15.90 -10.26 -13.73
CA GLU A 2 -16.15 -9.18 -14.68
C GLU A 2 -15.03 -9.07 -15.74
N TRP A 3 -13.77 -9.27 -15.33
CA TRP A 3 -12.65 -9.22 -16.26
C TRP A 3 -12.70 -10.26 -17.39
N ALA A 4 -13.35 -11.39 -17.19
CA ALA A 4 -13.50 -12.41 -18.25
C ALA A 4 -14.27 -11.91 -19.49
N ARG A 5 -15.05 -10.81 -19.34
CA ARG A 5 -15.83 -10.15 -20.40
C ARG A 5 -15.17 -8.88 -20.93
N LEU A 6 -13.98 -8.57 -20.42
CA LEU A 6 -13.22 -7.37 -20.74
C LEU A 6 -11.86 -7.76 -21.30
N ARG A 7 -11.27 -6.88 -22.11
CA ARG A 7 -9.93 -7.05 -22.70
C ARG A 7 -9.20 -5.72 -22.70
N LEU A 8 -7.89 -5.77 -22.62
CA LEU A 8 -7.05 -4.62 -22.96
C LEU A 8 -6.87 -4.59 -24.48
N ASP A 9 -7.12 -3.44 -25.08
CA ASP A 9 -6.75 -3.21 -26.46
C ASP A 9 -5.26 -2.86 -26.60
N GLU A 10 -4.76 -2.76 -27.82
CA GLU A 10 -3.36 -2.40 -28.11
C GLU A 10 -2.98 -1.00 -27.58
N THR A 11 -3.96 -0.14 -27.33
CA THR A 11 -3.78 1.21 -26.80
C THR A 11 -3.74 1.26 -25.26
N GLY A 12 -3.94 0.11 -24.59
CA GLY A 12 -3.98 -0.01 -23.13
C GLY A 12 -5.29 0.45 -22.50
N ARG A 13 -6.38 0.59 -23.30
CA ARG A 13 -7.74 0.86 -22.80
C ARG A 13 -8.46 -0.44 -22.50
N ILE A 14 -9.33 -0.39 -21.49
CA ILE A 14 -10.24 -1.49 -21.18
C ILE A 14 -11.40 -1.40 -22.16
N THR A 15 -11.63 -2.48 -22.91
CA THR A 15 -12.72 -2.65 -23.88
C THR A 15 -13.50 -3.93 -23.60
N GLY A 16 -14.77 -3.98 -23.97
CA GLY A 16 -15.64 -5.14 -23.78
C GLY A 16 -17.07 -4.76 -23.42
N GLU A 17 -17.75 -5.61 -22.68
CA GLU A 17 -19.15 -5.43 -22.31
C GLU A 17 -19.35 -4.18 -21.41
N PRO A 18 -20.22 -3.22 -21.79
CA PRO A 18 -20.39 -1.96 -21.06
C PRO A 18 -20.82 -2.15 -19.59
N VAL A 19 -21.63 -3.17 -19.33
CA VAL A 19 -22.09 -3.50 -17.97
C VAL A 19 -20.94 -3.98 -17.10
N ALA A 20 -20.09 -4.90 -17.61
CA ALA A 20 -18.93 -5.38 -16.90
C ALA A 20 -17.92 -4.25 -16.61
N LEU A 21 -17.70 -3.37 -17.59
CA LEU A 21 -16.83 -2.19 -17.42
C LEU A 21 -17.38 -1.25 -16.34
N SER A 22 -18.67 -0.93 -16.37
CA SER A 22 -19.33 -0.06 -15.38
C SER A 22 -19.21 -0.63 -13.96
N ARG A 23 -19.39 -1.93 -13.79
CA ARG A 23 -19.23 -2.62 -12.49
C ARG A 23 -17.78 -2.60 -12.01
N LEU A 24 -16.81 -2.88 -12.89
CA LEU A 24 -15.38 -2.79 -12.57
C LEU A 24 -14.99 -1.37 -12.13
N VAL A 25 -15.44 -0.36 -12.87
CA VAL A 25 -15.18 1.05 -12.55
C VAL A 25 -15.81 1.45 -11.21
N SER A 26 -17.06 1.04 -10.95
CA SER A 26 -17.74 1.35 -9.68
C SER A 26 -17.02 0.72 -8.48
N LEU A 27 -16.57 -0.54 -8.62
CA LEU A 27 -15.77 -1.22 -7.60
C LEU A 27 -14.43 -0.51 -7.37
N GLY A 28 -13.68 -0.24 -8.43
CA GLY A 28 -12.37 0.41 -8.32
C GLY A 28 -12.46 1.78 -7.66
N ARG A 29 -13.45 2.61 -8.04
CA ARG A 29 -13.68 3.90 -7.39
C ARG A 29 -14.04 3.79 -5.92
N LEU A 30 -14.85 2.81 -5.56
CA LEU A 30 -15.20 2.56 -4.18
C LEU A 30 -13.96 2.20 -3.37
N VAL A 31 -13.14 1.27 -3.86
CA VAL A 31 -11.91 0.84 -3.18
C VAL A 31 -10.92 2.00 -3.07
N ILE A 32 -10.73 2.80 -4.12
CA ILE A 32 -9.86 3.99 -4.09
C ILE A 32 -10.35 4.98 -3.02
N LYS A 33 -11.66 5.25 -2.92
CA LYS A 33 -12.20 6.13 -1.87
C LYS A 33 -11.94 5.60 -0.47
N TRP A 34 -12.14 4.30 -0.23
CA TRP A 34 -11.85 3.69 1.06
C TRP A 34 -10.38 3.78 1.43
N TYR A 35 -9.48 3.51 0.48
CA TYR A 35 -8.04 3.66 0.71
C TYR A 35 -7.63 5.12 0.92
N ALA A 36 -8.29 6.08 0.28
CA ALA A 36 -8.05 7.50 0.52
C ALA A 36 -8.41 7.90 1.97
N VAL A 37 -9.58 7.45 2.46
CA VAL A 37 -9.99 7.68 3.86
C VAL A 37 -9.03 6.97 4.82
N ALA A 38 -8.71 5.69 4.56
CA ALA A 38 -7.80 4.92 5.38
C ALA A 38 -6.38 5.54 5.43
N SER A 39 -5.88 6.01 4.28
CA SER A 39 -4.60 6.73 4.19
C SER A 39 -4.61 8.03 5.00
N GLY A 40 -5.68 8.83 4.88
CA GLY A 40 -5.84 10.04 5.68
C GLY A 40 -5.87 9.77 7.19
N LEU A 41 -6.66 8.79 7.62
CA LEU A 41 -6.70 8.35 9.01
C LEU A 41 -5.34 7.83 9.50
N PHE A 42 -4.65 7.04 8.67
CA PHE A 42 -3.31 6.56 8.97
C PHE A 42 -2.34 7.72 9.20
N VAL A 43 -2.29 8.67 8.28
CA VAL A 43 -1.37 9.83 8.40
C VAL A 43 -1.65 10.63 9.66
N VAL A 44 -2.92 10.91 9.97
CA VAL A 44 -3.30 11.66 11.17
C VAL A 44 -3.02 10.86 12.44
N ALA A 45 -3.49 9.62 12.52
CA ALA A 45 -3.36 8.82 13.73
C ALA A 45 -1.89 8.46 14.02
N VAL A 46 -1.19 7.88 13.04
CA VAL A 46 0.21 7.45 13.22
C VAL A 46 1.13 8.67 13.34
N GLY A 47 0.86 9.73 12.58
CA GLY A 47 1.59 11.00 12.69
C GLY A 47 1.48 11.61 14.08
N ALA A 48 0.25 11.72 14.61
CA ALA A 48 0.01 12.30 15.94
C ALA A 48 0.58 11.41 17.06
N VAL A 49 0.27 10.11 17.07
CA VAL A 49 0.75 9.18 18.10
C VAL A 49 2.27 9.12 18.11
N GLY A 50 2.89 8.98 16.94
CA GLY A 50 4.34 8.94 16.85
C GLY A 50 4.99 10.28 17.24
N TYR A 51 4.38 11.41 16.85
CA TYR A 51 4.88 12.73 17.27
C TYR A 51 4.86 12.88 18.80
N VAL A 52 3.75 12.51 19.46
CA VAL A 52 3.65 12.53 20.92
C VAL A 52 4.66 11.59 21.56
N PHE A 53 4.81 10.37 21.02
CA PHE A 53 5.75 9.39 21.54
C PHE A 53 7.21 9.88 21.45
N PHE A 54 7.64 10.35 20.28
CA PHE A 54 9.01 10.82 20.08
C PHE A 54 9.30 12.15 20.76
N SER A 55 8.30 13.02 20.97
CA SER A 55 8.48 14.27 21.73
C SER A 55 8.83 14.05 23.20
N GLN A 56 8.57 12.86 23.73
CA GLN A 56 8.96 12.48 25.10
C GLN A 56 10.44 12.07 25.21
N ILE A 57 11.10 11.81 24.08
CA ILE A 57 12.52 11.48 24.06
C ILE A 57 13.31 12.79 24.07
N HIS A 58 13.93 13.10 25.21
CA HIS A 58 14.68 14.33 25.45
C HIS A 58 16.14 14.19 24.98
N ASP A 59 16.33 13.95 23.68
CA ASP A 59 17.65 14.00 23.06
C ASP A 59 17.69 15.16 22.06
N PRO A 60 18.30 16.32 22.43
CA PRO A 60 18.30 17.53 21.61
C PRO A 60 19.09 17.38 20.31
N ASP A 61 19.99 16.38 20.22
CA ASP A 61 20.87 16.20 19.07
C ASP A 61 20.21 15.44 17.92
N ILE A 62 19.03 14.84 18.15
CA ILE A 62 18.33 14.03 17.15
C ILE A 62 17.15 14.80 16.51
N ALA A 63 17.33 15.27 15.29
CA ALA A 63 16.27 15.90 14.49
C ALA A 63 15.31 14.83 13.90
N TRP A 64 14.46 14.22 14.72
CA TRP A 64 13.57 13.12 14.36
C TRP A 64 12.27 13.57 13.68
N ALA A 65 11.77 14.76 13.96
CA ALA A 65 10.42 15.18 13.59
C ALA A 65 10.20 15.22 12.07
N SER A 66 11.15 15.81 11.31
CA SER A 66 11.05 15.92 9.86
C SER A 66 11.13 14.56 9.13
N PRO A 67 12.08 13.66 9.45
CA PRO A 67 12.09 12.32 8.84
C PRO A 67 10.86 11.50 9.20
N TRP A 68 10.37 11.60 10.44
CA TRP A 68 9.16 10.91 10.89
C TRP A 68 7.92 11.34 10.10
N LEU A 69 7.66 12.66 10.03
CA LEU A 69 6.51 13.16 9.28
C LEU A 69 6.60 12.84 7.79
N ALA A 70 7.79 12.96 7.20
CA ALA A 70 8.02 12.55 5.81
C ALA A 70 7.70 11.07 5.60
N LEU A 71 8.17 10.19 6.50
CA LEU A 71 7.90 8.75 6.43
C LEU A 71 6.40 8.46 6.50
N VAL A 72 5.69 9.05 7.45
CA VAL A 72 4.25 8.85 7.65
C VAL A 72 3.45 9.30 6.41
N VAL A 73 3.75 10.49 5.89
CA VAL A 73 3.07 11.03 4.70
C VAL A 73 3.35 10.17 3.47
N LEU A 74 4.61 9.81 3.22
CA LEU A 74 4.99 8.97 2.08
C LEU A 74 4.37 7.56 2.18
N THR A 75 4.30 7.00 3.39
CA THR A 75 3.64 5.70 3.62
C THR A 75 2.13 5.81 3.37
N GLY A 76 1.49 6.88 3.82
CA GLY A 76 0.09 7.17 3.51
C GLY A 76 -0.16 7.26 1.99
N LEU A 77 0.70 7.97 1.26
CA LEU A 77 0.62 8.04 -0.20
C LEU A 77 0.83 6.66 -0.87
N ASN A 78 1.72 5.83 -0.32
CA ASN A 78 1.91 4.46 -0.79
C ASN A 78 0.65 3.60 -0.60
N LEU A 79 -0.11 3.80 0.48
CA LEU A 79 -1.40 3.12 0.68
C LEU A 79 -2.38 3.39 -0.46
N LEU A 80 -2.33 4.58 -1.08
CA LEU A 80 -3.17 4.91 -2.24
C LEU A 80 -2.75 4.15 -3.52
N MET A 81 -1.52 3.66 -3.59
CA MET A 81 -1.06 2.86 -4.74
C MET A 81 -1.56 1.42 -4.68
N LEU A 82 -1.84 0.88 -3.49
CA LEU A 82 -2.27 -0.51 -3.32
C LEU A 82 -3.52 -0.86 -4.15
N PRO A 83 -4.63 -0.10 -4.10
CA PRO A 83 -5.81 -0.41 -4.88
C PRO A 83 -5.59 -0.31 -6.39
N LEU A 84 -4.68 0.56 -6.85
CA LEU A 84 -4.35 0.67 -8.28
C LEU A 84 -3.60 -0.58 -8.76
N LEU A 85 -2.60 -1.03 -8.01
CA LEU A 85 -1.86 -2.26 -8.31
C LEU A 85 -2.76 -3.50 -8.20
N ALA A 86 -3.58 -3.60 -7.16
CA ALA A 86 -4.54 -4.68 -6.98
C ALA A 86 -5.57 -4.74 -8.13
N THR A 87 -6.00 -3.59 -8.66
CA THR A 87 -6.88 -3.53 -9.82
C THR A 87 -6.19 -4.09 -11.06
N LEU A 88 -4.92 -3.77 -11.29
CA LEU A 88 -4.14 -4.35 -12.39
C LEU A 88 -3.96 -5.86 -12.24
N GLU A 89 -3.67 -6.35 -11.03
CA GLU A 89 -3.58 -7.80 -10.75
C GLU A 89 -4.90 -8.51 -11.04
N GLY A 90 -6.03 -7.94 -10.59
CA GLY A 90 -7.37 -8.44 -10.87
C GLY A 90 -7.73 -8.41 -12.36
N CYS A 91 -7.06 -7.56 -13.14
CA CYS A 91 -7.18 -7.47 -14.60
C CYS A 91 -6.11 -8.29 -15.35
N ASN A 92 -5.61 -9.35 -14.74
CA ASN A 92 -4.63 -10.28 -15.33
C ASN A 92 -3.29 -9.64 -15.73
N GLN A 93 -2.89 -8.55 -15.07
CA GLN A 93 -1.60 -7.88 -15.27
C GLN A 93 -0.57 -8.25 -14.18
N VAL A 94 -0.69 -9.45 -13.60
CA VAL A 94 0.13 -9.92 -12.47
C VAL A 94 1.63 -9.86 -12.78
N ALA A 95 2.04 -10.30 -13.99
CA ALA A 95 3.45 -10.29 -14.40
C ALA A 95 4.02 -8.86 -14.41
N ASN A 96 3.27 -7.89 -14.93
CA ASN A 96 3.69 -6.49 -14.98
C ASN A 96 3.73 -5.87 -13.57
N VAL A 97 2.75 -6.18 -12.71
CA VAL A 97 2.75 -5.70 -11.32
C VAL A 97 3.93 -6.26 -10.53
N ASN A 98 4.25 -7.53 -10.71
CA ASN A 98 5.43 -8.12 -10.06
C ASN A 98 6.74 -7.52 -10.59
N LEU A 99 6.82 -7.23 -11.88
CA LEU A 99 7.94 -6.48 -12.44
C LEU A 99 8.06 -5.08 -11.81
N PHE A 100 6.94 -4.37 -11.63
CA PHE A 100 6.93 -3.07 -10.95
C PHE A 100 7.41 -3.16 -9.51
N ARG A 101 6.97 -4.19 -8.77
CA ARG A 101 7.45 -4.44 -7.39
C ARG A 101 8.95 -4.73 -7.35
N LEU A 102 9.44 -5.52 -8.30
CA LEU A 102 10.89 -5.79 -8.41
C LEU A 102 11.67 -4.50 -8.67
N ILE A 103 11.26 -3.72 -9.67
CA ILE A 103 11.90 -2.44 -10.02
C ILE A 103 11.87 -1.48 -8.82
N GLN A 104 10.70 -1.34 -8.18
CA GLN A 104 10.53 -0.54 -6.96
C GLN A 104 11.49 -1.00 -5.86
N GLY A 105 11.57 -2.31 -5.60
CA GLY A 105 12.45 -2.89 -4.58
C GLY A 105 13.92 -2.57 -4.84
N VAL A 106 14.38 -2.74 -6.09
CA VAL A 106 15.75 -2.43 -6.48
C VAL A 106 16.06 -0.93 -6.26
N PHE A 107 15.22 -0.03 -6.79
CA PHE A 107 15.46 1.41 -6.64
C PHE A 107 15.36 1.87 -5.18
N SER A 108 14.43 1.33 -4.40
CA SER A 108 14.32 1.64 -2.97
C SER A 108 15.55 1.18 -2.19
N THR A 109 16.06 -0.02 -2.49
CA THR A 109 17.25 -0.56 -1.85
C THR A 109 18.49 0.27 -2.21
N LEU A 110 18.68 0.61 -3.48
CA LEU A 110 19.79 1.48 -3.91
C LEU A 110 19.72 2.86 -3.26
N ALA A 111 18.52 3.42 -3.14
CA ALA A 111 18.32 4.70 -2.43
C ALA A 111 18.68 4.61 -0.95
N MET A 112 18.29 3.52 -0.29
CA MET A 112 18.64 3.28 1.11
C MET A 112 20.16 3.22 1.30
N TRP A 113 20.87 2.47 0.45
CA TRP A 113 22.32 2.41 0.48
C TRP A 113 22.98 3.76 0.22
N LEU A 114 22.48 4.51 -0.78
CA LEU A 114 23.01 5.83 -1.09
C LEU A 114 22.87 6.80 0.10
N VAL A 115 21.67 6.86 0.70
CA VAL A 115 21.42 7.73 1.85
C VAL A 115 22.25 7.31 3.06
N LEU A 116 22.45 6.00 3.26
CA LEU A 116 23.31 5.48 4.31
C LEU A 116 24.78 5.93 4.13
N LEU A 117 25.31 5.79 2.92
CA LEU A 117 26.68 6.20 2.60
C LEU A 117 26.90 7.71 2.73
N LEU A 118 25.86 8.51 2.49
CA LEU A 118 25.88 9.96 2.65
C LEU A 118 25.66 10.42 4.11
N GLY A 119 25.52 9.48 5.06
CA GLY A 119 25.29 9.78 6.46
C GLY A 119 23.89 10.34 6.76
N GLY A 120 22.90 10.02 5.93
CA GLY A 120 21.54 10.57 6.02
C GLY A 120 20.72 10.11 7.24
N GLY A 121 21.25 9.21 8.08
CA GLY A 121 20.66 8.82 9.37
C GLY A 121 19.18 8.42 9.25
N LEU A 122 18.31 9.13 9.94
CA LEU A 122 16.86 8.83 9.96
C LEU A 122 16.16 9.05 8.61
N TRP A 123 16.79 9.70 7.63
CA TRP A 123 16.23 9.91 6.30
C TRP A 123 16.27 8.65 5.40
N ILE A 124 16.94 7.59 5.84
CA ILE A 124 17.03 6.32 5.08
C ILE A 124 15.63 5.77 4.76
N ALA A 125 14.75 5.69 5.77
CA ALA A 125 13.41 5.13 5.60
C ALA A 125 12.50 6.01 4.70
N PRO A 126 12.37 7.33 4.92
CA PRO A 126 11.64 8.21 4.01
C PRO A 126 12.14 8.18 2.57
N ALA A 127 13.46 8.12 2.37
CA ALA A 127 14.05 8.07 1.03
C ALA A 127 13.68 6.77 0.30
N ALA A 128 13.79 5.62 0.97
CA ALA A 128 13.41 4.32 0.40
C ALA A 128 11.92 4.30 -0.02
N VAL A 129 11.04 4.74 0.89
CA VAL A 129 9.59 4.79 0.64
C VAL A 129 9.26 5.80 -0.47
N GLY A 130 9.89 6.97 -0.46
CA GLY A 130 9.67 8.03 -1.44
C GLY A 130 10.12 7.64 -2.86
N ILE A 131 11.27 7.00 -2.99
CA ILE A 131 11.74 6.49 -4.29
C ILE A 131 10.86 5.34 -4.78
N GLY A 132 10.44 4.44 -3.88
CA GLY A 132 9.48 3.40 -4.21
C GLY A 132 8.17 3.97 -4.74
N LEU A 133 7.61 4.98 -4.08
CA LEU A 133 6.41 5.66 -4.51
C LEU A 133 6.59 6.32 -5.90
N ARG A 134 7.69 7.04 -6.11
CA ARG A 134 7.99 7.66 -7.42
C ARG A 134 8.13 6.62 -8.53
N SER A 135 8.77 5.50 -8.25
CA SER A 135 8.92 4.40 -9.22
C SER A 135 7.55 3.84 -9.62
N ASN A 136 6.66 3.58 -8.65
CA ASN A 136 5.31 3.12 -8.92
C ASN A 136 4.50 4.14 -9.74
N LEU A 137 4.54 5.42 -9.36
CA LEU A 137 3.85 6.48 -10.10
C LEU A 137 4.36 6.60 -11.53
N ALA A 138 5.68 6.57 -11.73
CA ALA A 138 6.30 6.64 -13.05
C ALA A 138 5.88 5.44 -13.91
N LEU A 139 5.97 4.23 -13.37
CA LEU A 139 5.60 3.01 -14.11
C LEU A 139 4.11 2.98 -14.46
N LEU A 140 3.24 3.39 -13.53
CA LEU A 140 1.79 3.48 -13.78
C LEU A 140 1.46 4.53 -14.84
N SER A 141 2.07 5.72 -14.76
CA SER A 141 1.81 6.81 -15.70
C SER A 141 2.38 6.54 -17.10
N LEU A 142 3.50 5.83 -17.19
CA LEU A 142 4.13 5.50 -18.48
C LEU A 142 3.47 4.28 -19.15
N ARG A 143 3.10 3.26 -18.37
CA ARG A 143 2.63 1.98 -18.92
C ARG A 143 1.11 1.88 -19.01
N TYR A 144 0.38 2.54 -18.08
CA TYR A 144 -1.07 2.42 -17.97
C TYR A 144 -1.83 3.76 -17.95
N PRO A 145 -1.45 4.79 -18.73
CA PRO A 145 -2.07 6.11 -18.65
C PRO A 145 -3.55 6.07 -19.08
N ARG A 146 -3.91 5.17 -20.01
CA ARG A 146 -5.26 5.03 -20.54
C ARG A 146 -6.12 4.02 -19.79
N PHE A 147 -5.49 3.12 -19.03
CA PHE A 147 -6.18 2.10 -18.24
C PHE A 147 -7.08 2.71 -17.17
N PHE A 148 -6.59 3.75 -16.49
CA PHE A 148 -7.31 4.39 -15.40
C PHE A 148 -8.26 5.52 -15.84
N GLN A 149 -8.30 5.88 -17.12
CA GLN A 149 -9.23 6.91 -17.62
C GLN A 149 -10.71 6.61 -17.29
N PRO A 150 -11.24 5.38 -17.47
CA PRO A 150 -12.63 5.09 -17.13
C PRO A 150 -12.94 5.28 -15.64
N PHE A 151 -11.95 5.14 -14.76
CA PHE A 151 -12.13 5.34 -13.32
C PHE A 151 -12.27 6.81 -12.91
N LEU A 152 -11.91 7.75 -13.78
CA LEU A 152 -12.10 9.20 -13.58
C LEU A 152 -13.50 9.64 -13.96
N LEU A 153 -14.16 8.95 -14.90
CA LEU A 153 -15.49 9.27 -15.39
C LEU A 153 -16.58 8.66 -14.48
N PRO A 154 -17.75 9.31 -14.33
CA PRO A 154 -18.84 8.72 -13.57
C PRO A 154 -19.30 7.40 -14.23
N PRO A 155 -19.63 6.36 -13.43
CA PRO A 155 -20.13 5.11 -13.97
C PRO A 155 -21.47 5.34 -14.68
N SER A 156 -21.57 4.91 -15.93
CA SER A 156 -22.75 5.14 -16.80
C SER A 156 -23.74 3.96 -16.79
N GLY A 157 -23.76 3.12 -15.74
CA GLY A 157 -24.62 1.94 -15.69
C GLY A 157 -24.83 1.40 -14.28
N ALA A 158 -25.33 0.16 -14.19
CA ALA A 158 -25.58 -0.52 -12.93
C ALA A 158 -24.31 -0.63 -12.09
N GLY A 159 -24.28 0.05 -10.95
CA GLY A 159 -23.19 -0.03 -9.97
C GLY A 159 -23.21 -1.34 -9.21
N MET A 160 -22.06 -1.73 -8.67
CA MET A 160 -21.94 -2.89 -7.79
C MET A 160 -22.46 -2.54 -6.39
N SER A 161 -23.29 -3.42 -5.79
CA SER A 161 -23.79 -3.24 -4.43
C SER A 161 -22.77 -3.72 -3.41
N TRP A 162 -22.16 -2.76 -2.67
CA TRP A 162 -21.18 -3.08 -1.62
C TRP A 162 -21.71 -4.06 -0.58
N ARG A 163 -22.90 -3.81 -0.05
CA ARG A 163 -23.46 -4.61 1.04
C ARG A 163 -23.87 -6.02 0.62
N ALA A 164 -24.39 -6.18 -0.59
CA ALA A 164 -24.89 -7.46 -1.06
C ALA A 164 -23.81 -8.34 -1.69
N GLU A 165 -22.85 -7.74 -2.40
CA GLU A 165 -21.91 -8.50 -3.24
C GLU A 165 -20.50 -8.58 -2.65
N ILE A 166 -20.05 -7.55 -1.93
CA ILE A 166 -18.65 -7.45 -1.48
C ILE A 166 -18.52 -7.73 0.02
N TRP A 167 -19.37 -7.11 0.85
CA TRP A 167 -19.29 -7.21 2.30
C TRP A 167 -19.31 -8.64 2.85
N PRO A 168 -20.16 -9.59 2.35
CA PRO A 168 -20.19 -10.95 2.88
C PRO A 168 -18.87 -11.71 2.73
N MET A 169 -18.05 -11.36 1.73
CA MET A 169 -16.72 -11.93 1.54
C MET A 169 -15.66 -11.16 2.32
N GLN A 170 -15.69 -9.84 2.27
CA GLN A 170 -14.65 -8.98 2.84
C GLN A 170 -14.55 -9.07 4.36
N TRP A 171 -15.67 -9.14 5.08
CA TRP A 171 -15.63 -9.26 6.54
C TRP A 171 -14.97 -10.56 7.01
N ARG A 172 -15.20 -11.67 6.28
CA ARG A 172 -14.56 -12.96 6.57
C ARG A 172 -13.06 -12.90 6.38
N LEU A 173 -12.61 -12.28 5.28
CA LEU A 173 -11.19 -12.06 5.02
C LEU A 173 -10.57 -11.13 6.07
N ALA A 174 -11.27 -10.07 6.47
CA ALA A 174 -10.80 -9.16 7.51
C ALA A 174 -10.63 -9.88 8.86
N VAL A 175 -11.62 -10.68 9.28
CA VAL A 175 -11.52 -11.49 10.51
C VAL A 175 -10.37 -12.48 10.43
N SER A 176 -10.24 -13.21 9.31
CA SER A 176 -9.12 -14.14 9.10
C SER A 176 -7.77 -13.43 9.15
N GLY A 177 -7.67 -12.25 8.53
CA GLY A 177 -6.45 -11.42 8.56
C GLY A 177 -6.10 -10.94 9.97
N VAL A 178 -7.10 -10.47 10.73
CA VAL A 178 -6.91 -10.06 12.13
C VAL A 178 -6.45 -11.23 12.99
N VAL A 179 -7.14 -12.36 12.89
CA VAL A 179 -6.75 -13.57 13.64
C VAL A 179 -5.34 -14.03 13.28
N GLY A 180 -5.01 -14.05 11.98
CA GLY A 180 -3.66 -14.39 11.51
C GLY A 180 -2.61 -13.42 12.02
N TYR A 181 -2.89 -12.10 11.97
CA TYR A 181 -2.00 -11.10 12.53
C TYR A 181 -1.74 -11.32 14.02
N PHE A 182 -2.78 -11.47 14.82
CA PHE A 182 -2.64 -11.74 16.25
C PHE A 182 -1.93 -13.07 16.53
N ALA A 183 -2.23 -14.13 15.78
CA ALA A 183 -1.61 -15.43 15.97
C ALA A 183 -0.08 -15.39 15.76
N PHE A 184 0.41 -14.64 14.76
CA PHE A 184 1.83 -14.62 14.43
C PHE A 184 2.58 -13.40 14.99
N SER A 185 1.96 -12.22 15.02
CA SER A 185 2.63 -10.99 15.43
C SER A 185 2.70 -10.80 16.94
N LEU A 186 1.80 -11.43 17.72
CA LEU A 186 1.85 -11.36 19.20
C LEU A 186 3.01 -12.13 19.80
N PHE A 187 3.57 -13.12 19.11
CA PHE A 187 4.71 -13.88 19.65
C PHE A 187 5.90 -12.97 19.96
N ASN A 188 6.24 -12.04 19.10
CA ASN A 188 7.39 -11.14 19.31
C ASN A 188 7.25 -10.24 20.55
N PRO A 189 6.13 -9.49 20.76
CA PRO A 189 5.94 -8.71 21.98
C PRO A 189 5.88 -9.57 23.25
N VAL A 190 5.25 -10.73 23.20
CA VAL A 190 5.17 -11.65 24.34
C VAL A 190 6.56 -12.18 24.70
N MET A 191 7.33 -12.65 23.72
CA MET A 191 8.70 -13.11 23.95
C MET A 191 9.61 -11.98 24.45
N PHE A 192 9.44 -10.77 23.93
CA PHE A 192 10.17 -9.60 24.40
C PHE A 192 9.89 -9.32 25.89
N HIS A 193 8.61 -9.36 26.28
CA HIS A 193 8.19 -9.08 27.65
C HIS A 193 8.70 -10.12 28.66
N TYR A 194 8.63 -11.42 28.31
CA TYR A 194 8.96 -12.50 29.25
C TYR A 194 10.39 -13.02 29.15
N HIS A 195 11.04 -12.92 27.99
CA HIS A 195 12.36 -13.55 27.75
C HIS A 195 13.42 -12.54 27.24
N GLY A 196 13.07 -11.28 27.05
CA GLY A 196 13.98 -10.22 26.64
C GLY A 196 14.25 -10.15 25.14
N ALA A 197 15.04 -9.11 24.75
CA ALA A 197 15.25 -8.73 23.36
C ALA A 197 15.95 -9.80 22.50
N ALA A 198 16.90 -10.54 23.07
CA ALA A 198 17.65 -11.56 22.32
C ALA A 198 16.75 -12.71 21.85
N VAL A 199 15.87 -13.22 22.73
CA VAL A 199 14.96 -14.33 22.42
C VAL A 199 13.86 -13.85 21.46
N ALA A 200 13.35 -12.63 21.65
CA ALA A 200 12.38 -12.04 20.72
C ALA A 200 12.98 -11.86 19.32
N GLY A 201 14.25 -11.46 19.22
CA GLY A 201 14.97 -11.35 17.96
C GLY A 201 15.14 -12.69 17.24
N GLN A 202 15.51 -13.74 17.97
CA GLN A 202 15.63 -15.11 17.42
C GLN A 202 14.26 -15.61 16.93
N MET A 203 13.20 -15.38 17.70
CA MET A 203 11.84 -15.75 17.30
C MET A 203 11.39 -14.99 16.05
N GLY A 204 11.69 -13.70 15.95
CA GLY A 204 11.40 -12.87 14.78
C GLY A 204 12.08 -13.41 13.51
N MET A 205 13.32 -13.86 13.59
CA MET A 205 14.03 -14.49 12.46
C MET A 205 13.45 -15.86 12.07
N THR A 206 12.85 -16.57 13.02
CA THR A 206 12.25 -17.90 12.75
C THR A 206 10.87 -17.78 12.10
N LEU A 207 10.15 -16.69 12.37
CA LEU A 207 8.80 -16.43 11.84
C LEU A 207 8.78 -15.59 10.54
N ALA A 208 9.92 -15.04 10.12
CA ALA A 208 10.07 -14.28 8.89
C ALA A 208 10.31 -15.19 7.69
#